data_88e59d1eec1d714bef8aee58b2accc49
#
_entry.id   88e59d1eec1d714bef8aee58b2accc49
#
_cell.length_a   1.000
_cell.length_b   1.000
_cell.length_c   1.000
_cell.angle_alpha   90.00
_cell.angle_beta   90.00
_cell.angle_gamma   90.00
#
_symmetry.space_group_name_H-M   'P 1'
#
loop_
_entity.id
_entity.type
_entity.pdbx_description
1 polymer ?
#
loop_
_entity_poly.entity_id
_entity_poly.type
_entity_poly.pdbx_seq_one_letter_code
_entity_poly.pdbx_strand_id
1 'polypeptide(L)'
;MSTIEPIEYRRAGLCQWFTQSPGRSLLAVESYALRAVWPSLFSKVAVQLGCAGPVDLLEACNAQVRAVLDLPGVASTPVARVYGVPEQLPFDSRSVDIMLLPHTLEFADDPHQVLREVSRVLTPEGHVVILGFNPFSLW
;
A
#
# COMPACT_ATOMS: atom_id res chain seq x y z
N MET A 1 2.61 17.18 -25.90
CA MET A 1 2.83 15.82 -25.40
C MET A 1 3.01 15.88 -23.89
N SER A 2 2.10 15.32 -23.15
CA SER A 2 2.31 15.14 -21.70
C SER A 2 3.32 14.00 -21.53
N THR A 3 4.50 14.32 -21.03
CA THR A 3 5.46 13.31 -20.61
C THR A 3 4.90 12.62 -19.38
N ILE A 4 4.51 11.35 -19.50
CA ILE A 4 4.09 10.56 -18.34
C ILE A 4 5.32 10.36 -17.48
N GLU A 5 5.33 10.94 -16.29
CA GLU A 5 6.42 10.75 -15.36
C GLU A 5 6.54 9.27 -14.96
N PRO A 6 7.76 8.75 -14.82
CA PRO A 6 7.97 7.40 -14.32
C PRO A 6 7.29 7.18 -12.96
N ILE A 7 6.81 5.96 -12.73
CA ILE A 7 6.07 5.60 -11.51
C ILE A 7 6.86 5.91 -10.23
N GLU A 8 8.18 5.76 -10.27
CA GLU A 8 9.06 6.05 -9.13
C GLU A 8 8.94 7.51 -8.69
N TYR A 9 8.90 8.44 -9.64
CA TYR A 9 8.77 9.87 -9.33
C TYR A 9 7.39 10.19 -8.78
N ARG A 10 6.34 9.60 -9.35
CA ARG A 10 4.97 9.79 -8.86
C ARG A 10 4.82 9.26 -7.43
N ARG A 11 5.39 8.09 -7.13
CA ARG A 11 5.37 7.49 -5.79
C ARG A 11 6.21 8.30 -4.79
N ALA A 12 7.38 8.76 -5.17
CA ALA A 12 8.22 9.62 -4.34
C ALA A 12 7.52 10.95 -4.00
N GLY A 13 6.85 11.55 -4.99
CA GLY A 13 6.04 12.75 -4.78
C GLY A 13 4.90 12.53 -3.80
N LEU A 14 4.20 11.40 -3.88
CA LEU A 14 3.15 11.03 -2.96
C LEU A 14 3.69 10.85 -1.53
N CYS A 15 4.79 10.13 -1.36
CA CYS A 15 5.42 9.94 -0.04
C CYS A 15 5.80 11.29 0.57
N GLN A 16 6.35 12.21 -0.22
CA GLN A 16 6.69 13.55 0.23
C GLN A 16 5.45 14.36 0.61
N TRP A 17 4.37 14.27 -0.16
CA TRP A 17 3.12 14.96 0.13
C TRP A 17 2.54 14.55 1.49
N PHE A 18 2.66 13.28 1.88
CA PHE A 18 2.23 12.79 3.18
C PHE A 18 3.07 13.29 4.37
N THR A 19 4.23 13.90 4.12
CA THR A 19 5.02 14.52 5.19
C THR A 19 4.57 15.92 5.55
N GLN A 20 3.72 16.53 4.74
CA GLN A 20 3.25 17.91 4.85
C GLN A 20 1.73 17.96 4.89
N SER A 21 1.17 19.07 5.39
CA SER A 21 -0.26 19.34 5.34
C SER A 21 -0.68 19.68 3.89
N PRO A 22 -1.81 19.18 3.35
CA PRO A 22 -2.87 18.42 4.04
C PRO A 22 -2.64 16.90 4.12
N GLY A 23 -1.63 16.37 3.44
CA GLY A 23 -1.36 14.93 3.37
C GLY A 23 -1.14 14.29 4.73
N ARG A 24 -0.43 14.97 5.63
CA ARG A 24 -0.23 14.50 7.01
C ARG A 24 -1.56 14.29 7.75
N SER A 25 -2.52 15.19 7.56
CA SER A 25 -3.84 15.07 8.19
C SER A 25 -4.63 13.88 7.63
N LEU A 26 -4.57 13.67 6.32
CA LEU A 26 -5.19 12.51 5.69
C LEU A 26 -4.56 11.22 6.20
N LEU A 27 -3.25 11.14 6.27
CA LEU A 27 -2.53 9.97 6.76
C LEU A 27 -2.92 9.63 8.21
N ALA A 28 -3.12 10.64 9.06
CA ALA A 28 -3.58 10.44 10.43
C ALA A 28 -4.99 9.85 10.48
N VAL A 29 -5.90 10.31 9.63
CA VAL A 29 -7.27 9.78 9.51
C VAL A 29 -7.24 8.33 9.01
N GLU A 30 -6.47 8.05 8.00
CA GLU A 30 -6.33 6.70 7.44
C GLU A 30 -5.72 5.73 8.44
N SER A 31 -4.67 6.13 9.16
CA SER A 31 -4.07 5.33 10.22
C SER A 31 -5.07 5.01 11.33
N TYR A 32 -5.87 5.98 11.72
CA TYR A 32 -6.93 5.79 12.72
C TYR A 32 -7.98 4.79 12.23
N ALA A 33 -8.44 4.93 10.98
CA ALA A 33 -9.42 4.02 10.40
C ALA A 33 -8.89 2.58 10.32
N LEU A 34 -7.62 2.40 9.93
CA LEU A 34 -6.99 1.08 9.84
C LEU A 34 -6.87 0.40 11.21
N ARG A 35 -6.61 1.16 12.28
CA ARG A 35 -6.58 0.61 13.64
C ARG A 35 -7.91 0.00 14.07
N ALA A 36 -9.02 0.47 13.53
CA ALA A 36 -10.34 -0.11 13.76
C ALA A 36 -10.57 -1.40 12.94
N VAL A 37 -9.94 -1.51 11.79
CA VAL A 37 -10.09 -2.66 10.87
C VAL A 37 -9.23 -3.85 11.29
N TRP A 38 -7.96 -3.61 11.65
CA TRP A 38 -6.98 -4.66 11.88
C TRP A 38 -7.38 -5.72 12.91
N PRO A 39 -7.99 -5.38 14.06
CA PRO A 39 -8.36 -6.40 15.07
C PRO A 39 -9.38 -7.43 14.59
N SER A 40 -10.17 -7.11 13.56
CA SER A 40 -11.16 -8.02 12.99
C SER A 40 -10.56 -8.98 11.96
N LEU A 41 -9.31 -8.77 11.55
CA LEU A 41 -8.64 -9.54 10.51
C LEU A 41 -7.51 -10.37 11.12
N PHE A 42 -7.67 -11.70 11.07
CA PHE A 42 -6.59 -12.61 11.46
C PHE A 42 -5.59 -12.73 10.32
N SER A 43 -4.29 -12.67 10.64
CA SER A 43 -3.25 -12.72 9.63
C SER A 43 -1.96 -13.36 10.16
N LYS A 44 -1.35 -14.21 9.32
CA LYS A 44 0.04 -14.62 9.49
C LYS A 44 0.97 -13.69 8.73
N VAL A 45 0.60 -13.35 7.49
CA VAL A 45 1.41 -12.53 6.59
C VAL A 45 0.59 -11.35 6.08
N ALA A 46 1.06 -10.16 6.37
CA ALA A 46 0.49 -8.91 5.87
C ALA A 46 1.52 -8.15 5.03
N VAL A 47 1.12 -7.71 3.84
CA VAL A 47 1.96 -6.98 2.91
C VAL A 47 1.29 -5.68 2.51
N GLN A 48 2.05 -4.59 2.54
CA GLN A 48 1.66 -3.28 2.04
C GLN A 48 2.31 -3.03 0.68
N LEU A 49 1.54 -2.63 -0.30
CA LEU A 49 2.03 -2.28 -1.63
C LEU A 49 2.33 -0.78 -1.72
N GLY A 50 3.57 -0.42 -1.54
CA GLY A 50 4.05 0.95 -1.62
C GLY A 50 4.01 1.69 -0.28
N CYS A 51 4.82 2.73 -0.22
CA CYS A 51 4.94 3.61 0.94
C CYS A 51 3.88 4.71 0.89
N ALA A 52 3.31 5.04 2.03
CA ALA A 52 2.42 6.19 2.21
C ALA A 52 2.96 7.09 3.33
N GLY A 53 4.15 7.66 3.12
CA GLY A 53 4.80 8.54 4.07
C GLY A 53 5.55 7.81 5.21
N PRO A 54 5.86 8.53 6.30
CA PRO A 54 6.74 8.01 7.35
C PRO A 54 6.06 7.11 8.38
N VAL A 55 4.76 6.82 8.21
CA VAL A 55 3.97 6.07 9.17
C VAL A 55 3.88 4.61 8.75
N ASP A 56 4.06 3.70 9.71
CA ASP A 56 3.78 2.28 9.53
C ASP A 56 2.26 2.03 9.63
N LEU A 57 1.61 1.88 8.49
CA LEU A 57 0.17 1.62 8.42
C LEU A 57 -0.21 0.21 8.90
N LEU A 58 0.75 -0.71 8.98
CA LEU A 58 0.56 -2.06 9.48
C LEU A 58 0.88 -2.21 10.98
N GLU A 59 1.25 -1.14 11.67
CA GLU A 59 1.69 -1.18 13.06
C GLU A 59 0.69 -1.91 13.97
N ALA A 60 -0.59 -1.63 13.82
CA ALA A 60 -1.66 -2.23 14.63
C ALA A 60 -2.17 -3.57 14.07
N CYS A 61 -1.64 -4.01 12.92
CA CYS A 61 -2.00 -5.29 12.33
C CYS A 61 -1.33 -6.44 13.11
N ASN A 62 -2.14 -7.36 13.60
CA ASN A 62 -1.65 -8.50 14.35
C ASN A 62 -1.20 -9.63 13.41
N ALA A 63 -0.12 -9.39 12.67
CA ALA A 63 0.48 -10.35 11.76
C ALA A 63 1.85 -10.81 12.29
N GLN A 64 2.18 -12.07 12.04
CA GLN A 64 3.49 -12.62 12.39
C GLN A 64 4.59 -12.04 11.50
N VAL A 65 4.28 -11.85 10.22
CA VAL A 65 5.19 -11.24 9.24
C VAL A 65 4.50 -10.03 8.62
N ARG A 66 5.20 -8.90 8.63
CA ARG A 66 4.75 -7.65 8.00
C ARG A 66 5.85 -7.15 7.07
N ALA A 67 5.49 -6.82 5.86
CA ALA A 67 6.43 -6.33 4.86
C ALA A 67 5.81 -5.21 4.00
N VAL A 68 6.66 -4.36 3.47
CA VAL A 68 6.29 -3.34 2.48
C VAL A 68 6.98 -3.70 1.17
N LEU A 69 6.19 -3.82 0.10
CA LEU A 69 6.71 -3.87 -1.25
C LEU A 69 6.95 -2.44 -1.71
N ASP A 70 8.19 -2.15 -2.06
CA ASP A 70 8.58 -0.80 -2.46
C ASP A 70 9.34 -0.81 -3.78
N LEU A 71 9.34 0.32 -4.45
CA LEU A 71 10.16 0.54 -5.62
C LEU A 71 11.58 0.93 -5.19
N PRO A 72 12.63 0.50 -5.92
CA PRO A 72 13.99 0.93 -5.62
C PRO A 72 14.11 2.45 -5.61
N GLY A 73 14.81 2.98 -4.62
CA GLY A 73 15.04 4.43 -4.49
C GLY A 73 13.94 5.23 -3.80
N VAL A 74 12.82 4.63 -3.46
CA VAL A 74 11.76 5.29 -2.68
C VAL A 74 12.07 5.16 -1.19
N ALA A 75 11.94 6.27 -0.44
CA ALA A 75 12.12 6.28 1.00
C ALA A 75 11.06 5.43 1.71
N SER A 76 11.44 4.76 2.79
CA SER A 76 10.58 3.79 3.41
C SER A 76 10.32 3.97 4.89
N THR A 77 9.39 3.15 5.31
CA THR A 77 9.02 2.88 6.71
C THR A 77 10.05 1.96 7.39
N PRO A 78 10.06 1.89 8.73
CA PRO A 78 10.94 0.99 9.49
C PRO A 78 10.56 -0.50 9.42
N VAL A 79 9.65 -0.89 8.55
CA VAL A 79 9.20 -2.27 8.36
C VAL A 79 10.10 -3.00 7.36
N ALA A 80 10.12 -4.34 7.40
CA ALA A 80 10.84 -5.16 6.43
C ALA A 80 10.42 -4.82 4.99
N ARG A 81 11.40 -4.65 4.11
CA ARG A 81 11.18 -4.26 2.71
C ARG A 81 11.40 -5.40 1.76
N VAL A 82 10.54 -5.44 0.75
CA VAL A 82 10.74 -6.24 -0.46
C VAL A 82 10.71 -5.28 -1.64
N TYR A 83 11.64 -5.42 -2.56
CA TYR A 83 11.66 -4.60 -3.77
C TYR A 83 10.97 -5.33 -4.91
N GLY A 84 10.14 -4.62 -5.64
CA GLY A 84 9.40 -5.16 -6.77
C GLY A 84 8.39 -4.18 -7.32
N VAL A 85 7.60 -4.64 -8.28
CA VAL A 85 6.53 -3.87 -8.89
C VAL A 85 5.17 -4.49 -8.58
N PRO A 86 4.11 -3.68 -8.36
CA PRO A 86 2.81 -4.22 -7.98
C PRO A 86 2.14 -5.05 -9.09
N GLU A 87 2.52 -4.85 -10.36
CA GLU A 87 2.02 -5.62 -11.50
C GLU A 87 2.59 -7.03 -11.60
N GLN A 88 3.68 -7.30 -10.86
CA GLN A 88 4.31 -8.62 -10.80
C GLN A 88 4.89 -8.83 -9.40
N LEU A 89 4.06 -9.34 -8.50
CA LEU A 89 4.43 -9.49 -7.10
C LEU A 89 5.40 -10.65 -6.88
N PRO A 90 6.49 -10.43 -6.14
CA PRO A 90 7.50 -11.46 -5.86
C PRO A 90 7.08 -12.38 -4.71
N PHE A 91 5.83 -12.79 -4.69
CA PHE A 91 5.26 -13.69 -3.68
C PHE A 91 4.62 -14.89 -4.35
N ASP A 92 4.68 -16.03 -3.69
CA ASP A 92 4.00 -17.22 -4.14
C ASP A 92 2.47 -17.02 -4.14
N SER A 93 1.79 -17.75 -5.00
CA SER A 93 0.33 -17.79 -4.99
C SER A 93 -0.19 -18.29 -3.65
N ARG A 94 -1.24 -17.67 -3.14
CA ARG A 94 -1.91 -18.02 -1.88
C ARG A 94 -0.97 -18.00 -0.66
N SER A 95 -0.08 -17.01 -0.60
CA SER A 95 0.93 -16.89 0.47
C SER A 95 0.69 -15.72 1.42
N VAL A 96 -0.20 -14.79 1.08
CA VAL A 96 -0.44 -13.55 1.83
C VAL A 96 -1.87 -13.51 2.33
N ASP A 97 -2.07 -13.17 3.60
CA ASP A 97 -3.40 -13.12 4.22
C ASP A 97 -4.03 -11.73 4.12
N ILE A 98 -3.24 -10.68 4.22
CA ILE A 98 -3.69 -9.29 4.12
C ILE A 98 -2.80 -8.53 3.14
N MET A 99 -3.44 -7.86 2.17
CA MET A 99 -2.80 -6.91 1.27
C MET A 99 -3.38 -5.52 1.54
N LEU A 100 -2.50 -4.58 1.90
CA LEU A 100 -2.85 -3.16 2.03
C LEU A 100 -2.35 -2.39 0.81
N LEU A 101 -3.25 -1.71 0.12
CA LEU A 101 -2.95 -0.89 -1.05
C LEU A 101 -3.20 0.60 -0.72
N PRO A 102 -2.21 1.31 -0.11
CA PRO A 102 -2.38 2.71 0.24
C PRO A 102 -2.12 3.59 -0.99
N HIS A 103 -3.18 4.07 -1.63
CA HIS A 103 -3.11 4.88 -2.85
C HIS A 103 -2.27 4.23 -3.97
N THR A 104 -2.28 2.91 -4.01
CA THR A 104 -1.48 2.13 -4.96
C THR A 104 -2.08 2.15 -6.36
N LEU A 105 -3.40 1.96 -6.45
CA LEU A 105 -4.10 1.82 -7.73
C LEU A 105 -4.13 3.11 -8.54
N GLU A 106 -4.18 4.27 -7.88
CA GLU A 106 -4.23 5.58 -8.54
C GLU A 106 -2.92 5.92 -9.26
N PHE A 107 -1.82 5.33 -8.83
CA PHE A 107 -0.48 5.56 -9.37
C PHE A 107 0.09 4.39 -10.15
N ALA A 108 -0.67 3.28 -10.25
CA ALA A 108 -0.26 2.12 -11.02
C ALA A 108 -0.43 2.36 -12.53
N ASP A 109 0.50 1.86 -13.34
CA ASP A 109 0.39 1.92 -14.79
C ASP A 109 -0.74 1.02 -15.29
N ASP A 110 -0.92 -0.16 -14.68
CA ASP A 110 -2.00 -1.08 -14.97
C ASP A 110 -2.67 -1.56 -13.66
N PRO A 111 -3.66 -0.81 -13.14
CA PRO A 111 -4.32 -1.17 -11.89
C PRO A 111 -5.08 -2.51 -11.96
N HIS A 112 -5.58 -2.91 -13.12
CA HIS A 112 -6.22 -4.21 -13.28
C HIS A 112 -5.22 -5.35 -13.12
N GLN A 113 -4.00 -5.20 -13.63
CA GLN A 113 -2.94 -6.18 -13.44
C GLN A 113 -2.51 -6.25 -11.97
N VAL A 114 -2.44 -5.12 -11.27
CA VAL A 114 -2.18 -5.10 -9.82
C VAL A 114 -3.23 -5.93 -9.08
N LEU A 115 -4.51 -5.74 -9.36
CA LEU A 115 -5.57 -6.50 -8.72
C LEU A 115 -5.54 -7.99 -9.06
N ARG A 116 -5.15 -8.37 -10.27
CA ARG A 116 -4.94 -9.78 -10.64
C ARG A 116 -3.82 -10.41 -9.83
N GLU A 117 -2.71 -9.71 -9.65
CA GLU A 117 -1.60 -10.17 -8.83
C GLU A 117 -1.98 -10.26 -7.35
N VAL A 118 -2.68 -9.27 -6.82
CA VAL A 118 -3.21 -9.31 -5.46
C VAL A 118 -4.10 -10.54 -5.25
N SER A 119 -5.00 -10.79 -6.18
CA SER A 119 -5.88 -11.98 -6.14
C SER A 119 -5.09 -13.29 -6.18
N ARG A 120 -4.02 -13.34 -6.97
CA ARG A 120 -3.15 -14.52 -7.08
C ARG A 120 -2.45 -14.85 -5.77
N VAL A 121 -1.88 -13.83 -5.11
CA VAL A 121 -1.06 -14.02 -3.89
C VAL A 121 -1.88 -14.15 -2.61
N LEU A 122 -3.13 -13.66 -2.60
CA LEU A 122 -3.99 -13.79 -1.44
C LEU A 122 -4.40 -15.24 -1.20
N THR A 123 -4.40 -15.64 0.06
CA THR A 123 -5.02 -16.90 0.49
C THR A 123 -6.53 -16.86 0.22
N PRO A 124 -7.23 -18.03 0.15
CA PRO A 124 -8.67 -18.05 -0.11
C PRO A 124 -9.51 -17.25 0.89
N GLU A 125 -9.04 -17.13 2.13
CA GLU A 125 -9.67 -16.33 3.19
C GLU A 125 -9.00 -14.98 3.40
N GLY A 126 -8.12 -14.59 2.48
CA GLY A 126 -7.37 -13.34 2.55
C GLY A 126 -8.23 -12.12 2.33
N HIS A 127 -7.73 -10.98 2.79
CA HIS A 127 -8.39 -9.70 2.68
C HIS A 127 -7.49 -8.68 1.97
N VAL A 128 -8.10 -7.87 1.13
CA VAL A 128 -7.47 -6.67 0.58
C VAL A 128 -8.11 -5.44 1.19
N VAL A 129 -7.28 -4.51 1.63
CA VAL A 129 -7.69 -3.19 2.13
C VAL A 129 -7.14 -2.15 1.18
N ILE A 130 -8.01 -1.35 0.60
CA ILE A 130 -7.65 -0.33 -0.39
C ILE A 130 -7.94 1.05 0.18
N LEU A 131 -6.94 1.90 0.20
CA LEU A 131 -7.07 3.32 0.46
C LEU A 131 -6.99 4.07 -0.87
N GLY A 132 -7.96 4.93 -1.12
CA GLY A 132 -8.03 5.70 -2.35
C GLY A 132 -8.54 7.11 -2.09
N PHE A 133 -8.20 8.05 -2.97
CA PHE A 133 -8.77 9.37 -2.96
C PHE A 133 -10.20 9.33 -3.50
N ASN A 134 -11.11 10.04 -2.85
CA ASN A 134 -12.44 10.22 -3.38
C ASN A 134 -12.40 11.27 -4.51
N PRO A 135 -12.68 10.89 -5.77
CA PRO A 135 -12.61 11.82 -6.90
C PRO A 135 -13.66 12.93 -6.86
N PHE A 136 -14.69 12.78 -6.02
CA PHE A 136 -15.74 13.75 -5.83
C PHE A 136 -15.57 14.60 -4.57
N SER A 137 -14.47 14.43 -3.86
CA SER A 137 -14.16 15.21 -2.67
C SER A 137 -13.73 16.63 -3.06
N LEU A 138 -14.31 17.61 -2.38
CA LEU A 138 -13.88 19.01 -2.48
C LEU A 138 -12.73 19.23 -1.50
N TRP A 139 -11.55 19.43 -2.04
CA TRP A 139 -10.35 19.77 -1.26
C TRP A 139 -10.05 21.26 -1.40
#